data_d12a202c16d49fd6a3cbd69ffe76c41c
#
_entry.id   d12a202c16d49fd6a3cbd69ffe76c41c
#
_cell.length_a   1.000
_cell.length_b   1.000
_cell.length_c   1.000
_cell.angle_alpha   90.00
_cell.angle_beta   90.00
_cell.angle_gamma   90.00
#
_symmetry.space_group_name_H-M   'P 1'
#
loop_
_entity.id
_entity.type
_entity.pdbx_description
1 polymer ?
#
loop_
_entity_poly.entity_id
_entity_poly.type
_entity_poly.pdbx_seq_one_letter_code
_entity_poly.pdbx_strand_id
1 'polypeptide(L)'
;MGGQVLLIEDEPNIIEAIRFILSRDGWQVHTHSNGTDAVQIVRDRDPDVVILDVMLPGRSGYDILRELREDPAHADLPVLMLTARGQSKDREMAERAGASRFMTKPFSNAEVLDAVRALSSQ
;
A
#
# COMPACT_ATOMS: atom_id res chain seq x y z
N MET A 1 -11.14 0.15 14.06
CA MET A 1 -9.99 -0.73 14.34
C MET A 1 -8.80 0.13 14.62
N GLY A 2 -7.88 0.01 15.29
CA GLY A 2 -6.75 0.89 15.54
C GLY A 2 -5.51 0.36 14.86
N GLY A 3 -4.62 1.22 14.51
CA GLY A 3 -3.39 0.88 13.88
C GLY A 3 -2.97 1.97 12.91
N GLN A 4 -1.77 1.81 12.34
CA GLN A 4 -1.21 2.80 11.44
C GLN A 4 -1.11 2.24 10.04
N VAL A 5 -1.62 3.01 9.08
CA VAL A 5 -1.52 2.71 7.66
C VAL A 5 -0.64 3.78 7.01
N LEU A 6 0.33 3.35 6.23
CA LEU A 6 1.12 4.26 5.40
C LEU A 6 0.63 4.12 3.97
N LEU A 7 0.10 5.21 3.43
CA LEU A 7 -0.40 5.27 2.06
C LEU A 7 0.63 5.97 1.18
N ILE A 8 1.19 5.25 0.23
CA ILE A 8 2.17 5.79 -0.71
C ILE A 8 1.50 5.91 -2.07
N GLU A 9 1.06 7.11 -2.39
CA GLU A 9 0.21 7.42 -3.53
C GLU A 9 0.41 8.89 -3.90
N ASP A 10 0.40 9.24 -5.17
CA ASP A 10 0.59 10.63 -5.60
C ASP A 10 -0.67 11.32 -6.13
N GLU A 11 -1.75 10.59 -6.37
CA GLU A 11 -3.00 11.19 -6.84
C GLU A 11 -3.82 11.74 -5.67
N PRO A 12 -4.04 13.07 -5.61
CA PRO A 12 -4.75 13.67 -4.46
C PRO A 12 -6.14 13.11 -4.20
N ASN A 13 -6.90 12.83 -5.26
CA ASN A 13 -8.25 12.29 -5.10
C ASN A 13 -8.25 10.92 -4.44
N ILE A 14 -7.29 10.08 -4.79
CA ILE A 14 -7.17 8.74 -4.20
C ILE A 14 -6.71 8.83 -2.76
N ILE A 15 -5.75 9.71 -2.49
CA ILE A 15 -5.25 9.95 -1.12
C ILE A 15 -6.42 10.36 -0.21
N GLU A 16 -7.23 11.34 -0.64
CA GLU A 16 -8.35 11.81 0.16
C GLU A 16 -9.40 10.73 0.40
N ALA A 17 -9.73 9.97 -0.64
CA ALA A 17 -10.74 8.92 -0.53
C ALA A 17 -10.31 7.84 0.46
N ILE A 18 -9.07 7.35 0.35
CA ILE A 18 -8.58 6.30 1.23
C ILE A 18 -8.41 6.82 2.65
N ARG A 19 -7.84 8.01 2.80
CA ARG A 19 -7.68 8.63 4.12
C ARG A 19 -9.01 8.77 4.84
N PHE A 20 -10.02 9.27 4.14
CA PHE A 20 -11.36 9.47 4.71
C PHE A 20 -11.95 8.16 5.21
N ILE A 21 -11.93 7.13 4.36
CA ILE A 21 -12.54 5.84 4.68
C ILE A 21 -11.82 5.16 5.84
N LEU A 22 -10.50 5.13 5.82
CA LEU A 22 -9.74 4.44 6.85
C LEU A 22 -9.75 5.20 8.18
N SER A 23 -9.72 6.53 8.14
CA SER A 23 -9.80 7.34 9.36
C SER A 23 -11.12 7.11 10.08
N ARG A 24 -12.22 6.98 9.33
CA ARG A 24 -13.52 6.68 9.92
C ARG A 24 -13.58 5.30 10.57
N ASP A 25 -12.75 4.37 10.10
CA ASP A 25 -12.66 3.01 10.65
C ASP A 25 -11.65 2.94 11.82
N GLY A 26 -11.10 4.08 12.24
CA GLY A 26 -10.22 4.15 13.39
C GLY A 26 -8.74 4.04 13.10
N TRP A 27 -8.34 4.04 11.82
CA TRP A 27 -6.93 3.96 11.43
C TRP A 27 -6.27 5.33 11.44
N GLN A 28 -5.01 5.37 11.85
CA GLN A 28 -4.17 6.55 11.63
C GLN A 28 -3.52 6.39 10.27
N VAL A 29 -3.79 7.32 9.37
CA VAL A 29 -3.29 7.26 8.00
C VAL A 29 -2.20 8.32 7.80
N HIS A 30 -1.00 7.86 7.46
CA HIS A 30 0.09 8.73 7.04
C HIS A 30 0.22 8.61 5.54
N THR A 31 0.55 9.69 4.86
CA THR A 31 0.64 9.71 3.40
C THR A 31 2.02 10.11 2.93
N HIS A 32 2.43 9.57 1.80
CA HIS A 32 3.69 9.91 1.16
C HIS A 32 3.49 9.81 -0.35
N SER A 33 4.02 10.75 -1.12
CA SER A 33 3.70 10.87 -2.54
C SER A 33 4.85 10.59 -3.49
N ASN A 34 6.02 10.20 -2.98
CA ASN A 34 7.20 9.99 -3.81
C ASN A 34 7.83 8.62 -3.52
N GLY A 35 8.23 7.91 -4.58
CA GLY A 35 8.81 6.58 -4.44
C GLY A 35 10.29 6.57 -4.06
N THR A 36 11.01 7.67 -4.28
CA THR A 36 12.46 7.71 -4.10
C THR A 36 12.89 7.35 -2.68
N ASP A 37 12.21 7.90 -1.68
CA ASP A 37 12.51 7.68 -0.27
C ASP A 37 11.46 6.83 0.46
N ALA A 38 10.62 6.12 -0.30
CA ALA A 38 9.51 5.36 0.27
C ALA A 38 9.97 4.28 1.25
N VAL A 39 11.04 3.56 0.93
CA VAL A 39 11.56 2.52 1.84
C VAL A 39 11.97 3.12 3.18
N GLN A 40 12.65 4.28 3.15
CA GLN A 40 13.05 4.95 4.37
C GLN A 40 11.84 5.40 5.19
N ILE A 41 10.80 5.89 4.53
CA ILE A 41 9.57 6.30 5.21
C ILE A 41 8.90 5.10 5.89
N VAL A 42 8.89 3.94 5.25
CA VAL A 42 8.36 2.72 5.86
C VAL A 42 9.15 2.38 7.12
N ARG A 43 10.47 2.44 7.06
CA ARG A 43 11.33 2.16 8.22
C ARG A 43 11.07 3.13 9.37
N ASP A 44 10.95 4.41 9.05
CA ASP A 44 10.76 5.47 10.06
C ASP A 44 9.38 5.41 10.70
N ARG A 45 8.35 5.10 9.92
CA ARG A 45 6.97 5.06 10.41
C ARG A 45 6.59 3.74 11.06
N ASP A 46 7.22 2.65 10.64
CA ASP A 46 6.92 1.30 11.10
C ASP A 46 5.41 1.01 11.11
N PRO A 47 4.75 1.13 9.94
CA PRO A 47 3.29 0.98 9.88
C PRO A 47 2.84 -0.47 10.03
N ASP A 48 1.57 -0.65 10.36
CA ASP A 48 0.96 -1.99 10.44
C ASP A 48 0.58 -2.51 9.06
N VAL A 49 0.22 -1.60 8.14
CA VAL A 49 -0.15 -1.93 6.76
C VAL A 49 0.37 -0.83 5.85
N VAL A 50 0.90 -1.21 4.69
CA VAL A 50 1.28 -0.26 3.65
C VAL A 50 0.34 -0.42 2.46
N ILE A 51 -0.16 0.69 1.95
CA ILE A 51 -0.89 0.74 0.67
C ILE A 51 0.05 1.44 -0.30
N LEU A 52 0.41 0.75 -1.38
CA LEU A 52 1.51 1.16 -2.26
C LEU A 52 1.05 1.17 -3.72
N ASP A 53 1.07 2.35 -4.32
CA ASP A 53 0.77 2.50 -5.74
C ASP A 53 1.95 2.00 -6.59
N VAL A 54 1.65 1.38 -7.71
CA VAL A 54 2.67 0.91 -8.66
C VAL A 54 3.32 2.09 -9.36
N MET A 55 2.51 3.07 -9.79
CA MET A 55 2.96 4.19 -10.61
C MET A 55 3.26 5.42 -9.77
N LEU A 56 4.45 5.47 -9.20
CA LEU A 56 4.89 6.60 -8.37
C LEU A 56 5.98 7.40 -9.07
N PRO A 57 6.05 8.71 -8.81
CA PRO A 57 7.23 9.46 -9.27
C PRO A 57 8.47 8.99 -8.51
N GLY A 58 9.58 8.97 -9.19
CA GLY A 58 10.88 8.66 -8.62
C GLY A 58 11.24 7.19 -8.57
N ARG A 59 10.30 6.31 -8.24
CA ARG A 59 10.58 4.89 -8.15
C ARG A 59 9.28 4.06 -8.23
N SER A 60 9.32 2.96 -8.96
CA SER A 60 8.18 2.06 -9.12
C SER A 60 7.80 1.40 -7.78
N GLY A 61 6.50 1.21 -7.56
CA GLY A 61 6.03 0.48 -6.40
C GLY A 61 6.55 -0.97 -6.35
N TYR A 62 6.75 -1.60 -7.49
CA TYR A 62 7.32 -2.95 -7.53
C TYR A 62 8.75 -2.97 -6.97
N ASP A 63 9.57 -1.99 -7.35
CA ASP A 63 10.95 -1.92 -6.87
C ASP A 63 11.01 -1.64 -5.36
N ILE A 64 10.13 -0.76 -4.89
CA ILE A 64 10.00 -0.47 -3.46
C ILE A 64 9.64 -1.75 -2.70
N LEU A 65 8.66 -2.48 -3.18
CA LEU A 65 8.20 -3.70 -2.54
C LEU A 65 9.29 -4.76 -2.48
N ARG A 66 10.02 -4.95 -3.58
CA ARG A 66 11.13 -5.91 -3.62
C ARG A 66 12.16 -5.58 -2.55
N GLU A 67 12.54 -4.31 -2.44
CA GLU A 67 13.51 -3.90 -1.43
C GLU A 67 12.98 -4.12 -0.02
N LEU A 68 11.70 -3.85 0.24
CA LEU A 68 11.10 -4.12 1.54
C LEU A 68 11.16 -5.61 1.88
N ARG A 69 10.89 -6.48 0.90
CA ARG A 69 10.90 -7.93 1.14
C ARG A 69 12.29 -8.49 1.37
N GLU A 70 13.33 -7.82 0.90
CA GLU A 70 14.72 -8.21 1.17
C GLU A 70 15.16 -7.84 2.59
N ASP A 71 14.45 -6.92 3.24
CA ASP A 71 14.74 -6.52 4.61
C ASP A 71 14.03 -7.48 5.57
N PRO A 72 14.76 -8.21 6.42
CA PRO A 72 14.12 -9.15 7.37
C PRO A 72 13.07 -8.52 8.26
N ALA A 73 13.23 -7.23 8.60
CA ALA A 73 12.26 -6.52 9.42
C ALA A 73 10.92 -6.30 8.71
N HIS A 74 10.91 -6.35 7.38
CA HIS A 74 9.72 -6.08 6.57
C HIS A 74 9.34 -7.22 5.64
N ALA A 75 9.93 -8.40 5.83
CA ALA A 75 9.64 -9.56 4.98
C ALA A 75 8.16 -9.97 5.02
N ASP A 76 7.52 -9.76 6.17
CA ASP A 76 6.11 -10.13 6.39
C ASP A 76 5.18 -8.92 6.54
N LEU A 77 5.68 -7.72 6.30
CA LEU A 77 4.85 -6.51 6.40
C LEU A 77 3.66 -6.59 5.43
N PRO A 78 2.43 -6.43 5.91
CA PRO A 78 1.27 -6.43 5.01
C PRO A 78 1.33 -5.26 4.03
N VAL A 79 1.34 -5.58 2.74
CA VAL A 79 1.36 -4.57 1.67
C VAL A 79 0.23 -4.82 0.70
N LEU A 80 -0.64 -3.81 0.54
CA LEU A 80 -1.69 -3.79 -0.46
C LEU A 80 -1.17 -2.98 -1.66
N MET A 81 -1.01 -3.63 -2.79
CA MET A 81 -0.55 -2.96 -4.00
C MET A 81 -1.72 -2.41 -4.79
N LEU A 82 -1.65 -1.15 -5.20
CA LEU A 82 -2.65 -0.51 -6.05
C LEU A 82 -2.14 -0.45 -7.49
N THR A 83 -2.95 -0.89 -8.43
CA THR A 83 -2.58 -0.86 -9.84
C THR A 83 -3.71 -0.25 -10.66
N ALA A 84 -3.36 0.45 -11.74
CA ALA A 84 -4.34 1.07 -12.64
C ALA A 84 -5.04 0.05 -13.54
N ARG A 85 -4.50 -1.15 -13.67
CA ARG A 85 -5.03 -2.17 -14.55
C ARG A 85 -5.15 -3.52 -13.86
N GLY A 86 -6.30 -4.15 -14.00
CA GLY A 86 -6.56 -5.46 -13.40
C GLY A 86 -6.19 -6.63 -14.29
N GLN A 87 -5.21 -6.49 -15.15
CA GLN A 87 -4.79 -7.57 -16.04
C GLN A 87 -3.98 -8.60 -15.27
N SER A 88 -4.05 -9.85 -15.72
CA SER A 88 -3.35 -10.95 -15.07
C SER A 88 -1.83 -10.69 -14.97
N LYS A 89 -1.26 -9.99 -15.95
CA LYS A 89 0.15 -9.64 -15.95
C LYS A 89 0.52 -8.75 -14.77
N ASP A 90 -0.33 -7.76 -14.45
CA ASP A 90 -0.09 -6.87 -13.31
C ASP A 90 -0.19 -7.62 -12.00
N ARG A 91 -1.13 -8.56 -11.91
CA ARG A 91 -1.29 -9.40 -10.73
C ARG A 91 -0.05 -10.28 -10.53
N GLU A 92 0.44 -10.89 -11.61
CA GLU A 92 1.65 -11.71 -11.53
C GLU A 92 2.86 -10.91 -11.06
N MET A 93 3.03 -9.70 -11.57
CA MET A 93 4.13 -8.82 -11.16
C MET A 93 4.04 -8.45 -9.69
N ALA A 94 2.84 -8.15 -9.20
CA ALA A 94 2.63 -7.84 -7.79
C ALA A 94 2.95 -9.04 -6.90
N GLU A 95 2.49 -10.22 -7.29
CA GLU A 95 2.76 -11.44 -6.54
C GLU A 95 4.25 -11.77 -6.51
N ARG A 96 4.94 -11.65 -7.64
CA ARG A 96 6.39 -11.89 -7.72
C ARG A 96 7.18 -10.89 -6.89
N ALA A 97 6.70 -9.65 -6.80
CA ALA A 97 7.35 -8.64 -5.97
C ALA A 97 7.10 -8.86 -4.49
N GLY A 98 6.14 -9.70 -4.14
CA GLY A 98 5.85 -10.05 -2.75
C GLY A 98 4.68 -9.32 -2.13
N ALA A 99 3.73 -8.82 -2.94
CA ALA A 99 2.53 -8.16 -2.41
C ALA A 99 1.69 -9.14 -1.60
N SER A 100 1.19 -8.69 -0.44
CA SER A 100 0.28 -9.48 0.37
C SER A 100 -1.08 -9.57 -0.30
N ARG A 101 -1.47 -8.49 -0.97
CA ARG A 101 -2.73 -8.39 -1.67
C ARG A 101 -2.60 -7.32 -2.74
N PHE A 102 -3.47 -7.36 -3.75
CA PHE A 102 -3.45 -6.32 -4.76
C PHE A 102 -4.88 -5.91 -5.12
N MET A 103 -5.04 -4.66 -5.56
CA MET A 103 -6.34 -4.08 -5.86
C MET A 103 -6.21 -3.18 -7.08
N THR A 104 -7.23 -3.19 -7.96
CA THR A 104 -7.22 -2.36 -9.16
C THR A 104 -8.00 -1.07 -8.97
N LYS A 105 -7.53 -0.02 -9.60
CA LYS A 105 -8.25 1.25 -9.71
C LYS A 105 -9.20 1.18 -10.91
N PRO A 106 -10.41 1.68 -10.82
CA PRO A 106 -11.04 2.24 -9.63
C PRO A 106 -11.50 1.15 -8.67
N PHE A 107 -11.52 1.48 -7.39
CA PHE A 107 -11.94 0.58 -6.32
C PHE A 107 -13.07 1.22 -5.51
N SER A 108 -13.85 0.40 -4.82
CA SER A 108 -14.90 0.90 -3.93
C SER A 108 -14.35 1.11 -2.53
N ASN A 109 -15.07 1.89 -1.72
CA ASN A 109 -14.73 2.09 -0.32
C ASN A 109 -14.73 0.76 0.44
N ALA A 110 -15.70 -0.11 0.14
CA ALA A 110 -15.79 -1.42 0.78
C ALA A 110 -14.57 -2.28 0.47
N GLU A 111 -14.07 -2.24 -0.77
CA GLU A 111 -12.88 -3.01 -1.15
C GLU A 111 -11.65 -2.58 -0.35
N VAL A 112 -11.46 -1.27 -0.16
CA VAL A 112 -10.33 -0.76 0.61
C VAL A 112 -10.43 -1.22 2.06
N LEU A 113 -11.58 -1.05 2.68
CA LEU A 113 -11.80 -1.45 4.07
C LEU A 113 -11.57 -2.95 4.26
N ASP A 114 -12.18 -3.75 3.39
CA ASP A 114 -12.07 -5.20 3.50
C ASP A 114 -10.62 -5.65 3.35
N ALA A 115 -9.88 -5.06 2.40
CA ALA A 115 -8.48 -5.40 2.17
C ALA A 115 -7.61 -5.05 3.37
N VAL A 116 -7.75 -3.84 3.91
CA VAL A 116 -6.95 -3.39 5.05
C VAL A 116 -7.27 -4.21 6.29
N ARG A 117 -8.56 -4.46 6.55
CA ARG A 117 -8.97 -5.27 7.70
C ARG A 117 -8.45 -6.70 7.61
N ALA A 118 -8.51 -7.30 6.41
CA ALA A 118 -8.00 -8.65 6.20
C ALA A 118 -6.49 -8.72 6.42
N LEU A 119 -5.74 -7.73 5.95
CA LEU A 119 -4.29 -7.70 6.10
C LEU A 119 -3.87 -7.46 7.55
N SER A 120 -4.60 -6.63 8.27
CA SER A 120 -4.25 -6.29 9.65
C SER A 120 -4.52 -7.43 10.63
N SER A 121 -5.34 -8.40 10.27
CA SER A 121 -5.69 -9.52 11.14
C SER A 121 -4.79 -10.73 10.96
N GLN A 122 -3.78 -10.62 10.13
CA GLN A 122 -2.81 -11.70 9.92
C GLN A 122 -1.73 -11.73 10.99
#